data_9df875c5bcd5d0ace0f64203c49eda27
#
_entry.id   9df875c5bcd5d0ace0f64203c49eda27
#
_cell.length_a   1.000
_cell.length_b   1.000
_cell.length_c   1.000
_cell.angle_alpha   90.00
_cell.angle_beta   90.00
_cell.angle_gamma   90.00
#
_symmetry.space_group_name_H-M   'P 1'
#
loop_
_entity.id
_entity.type
_entity.pdbx_description
1 polymer ?
#
loop_
_entity_poly.entity_id
_entity_poly.type
_entity_poly.pdbx_seq_one_letter_code
_entity_poly.pdbx_strand_id
1 'polypeptide(L)'
;MIRHTAVDVPPGTCYGQTDVPLKDSFEQEAEAVVERLQPGRFDAVYSSPLSRCVRLARFCGYDEARLDARLMELNFGRWEMQRWENLSGPQLLAWYEQWIDTPTEGGESFMDQYRRVTAFLDELRRLPYRQVAVFTHGGVIACARIYTGEITFEQVFTTMLPYGSVKKIVV
;
A
#
# COMPACT_ATOMS: atom_id res chain seq x y z
N MET A 1 -6.93 7.41 -2.62
CA MET A 1 -6.31 6.11 -2.27
C MET A 1 -6.61 5.80 -0.81
N ILE A 2 -6.85 4.56 -0.49
CA ILE A 2 -7.31 4.09 0.82
C ILE A 2 -6.30 3.05 1.33
N ARG A 3 -5.69 3.29 2.50
CA ARG A 3 -4.82 2.30 3.15
C ARG A 3 -5.69 1.27 3.87
N HIS A 4 -5.35 -0.03 3.77
CA HIS A 4 -6.03 -1.07 4.55
C HIS A 4 -6.02 -0.79 6.06
N THR A 5 -6.92 -1.43 6.81
CA THR A 5 -7.02 -1.37 8.27
C THR A 5 -5.87 -2.12 8.95
N ALA A 6 -5.78 -2.03 10.27
CA ALA A 6 -4.72 -2.67 11.04
C ALA A 6 -4.73 -4.19 10.87
N VAL A 7 -3.53 -4.77 10.90
CA VAL A 7 -3.28 -6.21 10.76
C VAL A 7 -2.89 -6.83 12.09
N ASP A 8 -3.20 -8.10 12.26
CA ASP A 8 -2.87 -8.87 13.44
C ASP A 8 -1.57 -9.63 13.24
N VAL A 9 -0.47 -8.91 13.43
CA VAL A 9 0.89 -9.47 13.46
C VAL A 9 1.65 -8.90 14.65
N PRO A 10 2.62 -9.63 15.22
CA PRO A 10 3.45 -9.11 16.30
C PRO A 10 4.11 -7.78 15.91
N PRO A 11 4.21 -6.81 16.85
CA PRO A 11 4.92 -5.55 16.59
C PRO A 11 6.35 -5.80 16.09
N GLY A 12 6.76 -5.04 15.09
CA GLY A 12 8.09 -5.18 14.48
C GLY A 12 8.21 -6.32 13.48
N THR A 13 7.12 -7.00 13.10
CA THR A 13 7.13 -7.98 12.01
C THR A 13 7.26 -7.28 10.67
N CYS A 14 8.23 -7.71 9.86
CA CYS A 14 8.33 -7.33 8.46
C CYS A 14 7.26 -8.09 7.67
N TYR A 15 6.40 -7.40 6.95
CA TYR A 15 5.44 -8.00 6.04
C TYR A 15 5.17 -7.06 4.87
N GLY A 16 4.97 -7.62 3.71
CA GLY A 16 4.68 -6.90 2.48
C GLY A 16 3.59 -7.59 1.68
N GLN A 17 3.95 -8.61 0.91
CA GLN A 17 3.02 -9.34 0.06
C GLN A 17 2.45 -10.60 0.72
N THR A 18 2.99 -11.05 1.83
CA THR A 18 2.36 -12.10 2.63
C THR A 18 0.96 -11.65 3.07
N ASP A 19 0.00 -12.53 2.90
CA ASP A 19 -1.37 -12.31 3.35
C ASP A 19 -1.45 -12.55 4.86
N VAL A 20 -1.64 -11.47 5.60
CA VAL A 20 -1.69 -11.46 7.05
C VAL A 20 -3.12 -11.20 7.55
N PRO A 21 -3.52 -11.75 8.71
CA PRO A 21 -4.85 -11.55 9.25
C PRO A 21 -5.09 -10.10 9.64
N LEU A 22 -6.35 -9.69 9.60
CA LEU A 22 -6.82 -8.40 10.12
C LEU A 22 -7.07 -8.51 11.62
N LYS A 23 -6.91 -7.40 12.35
CA LYS A 23 -7.28 -7.31 13.76
C LYS A 23 -8.79 -7.46 13.97
N ASP A 24 -9.19 -7.83 15.16
CA ASP A 24 -10.61 -7.88 15.57
C ASP A 24 -11.29 -6.50 15.49
N SER A 25 -10.50 -5.41 15.53
CA SER A 25 -10.99 -4.04 15.33
C SER A 25 -11.34 -3.70 13.87
N PHE A 26 -11.26 -4.67 12.94
CA PHE A 26 -11.46 -4.44 11.50
C PHE A 26 -12.76 -3.71 11.18
N GLU A 27 -13.90 -4.17 11.71
CA GLU A 27 -15.21 -3.59 11.38
C GLU A 27 -15.28 -2.13 11.82
N GLN A 28 -14.88 -1.83 13.05
CA GLN A 28 -14.85 -0.47 13.58
C GLN A 28 -13.94 0.46 12.76
N GLU A 29 -12.75 -0.01 12.39
CA GLU A 29 -11.83 0.75 11.55
C GLU A 29 -12.38 0.95 10.13
N ALA A 30 -13.05 -0.06 9.57
CA ALA A 30 -13.65 -0.01 8.25
C ALA A 30 -14.86 0.93 8.20
N GLU A 31 -15.70 1.00 9.25
CA GLU A 31 -16.77 1.99 9.39
C GLU A 31 -16.21 3.42 9.30
N ALA A 32 -15.12 3.70 10.03
CA ALA A 32 -14.44 5.00 9.95
C ALA A 32 -13.89 5.31 8.54
N VAL A 33 -13.51 4.29 7.77
CA VAL A 33 -13.13 4.48 6.36
C VAL A 33 -14.35 4.82 5.50
N VAL A 34 -15.47 4.12 5.69
CA VAL A 34 -16.72 4.40 4.97
C VAL A 34 -17.16 5.86 5.18
N GLU A 35 -17.12 6.35 6.42
CA GLU A 35 -17.48 7.74 6.74
C GLU A 35 -16.56 8.76 6.00
N ARG A 36 -15.25 8.46 5.90
CA ARG A 36 -14.27 9.34 5.23
C ARG A 36 -14.34 9.30 3.71
N LEU A 37 -14.80 8.17 3.14
CA LEU A 37 -14.91 8.03 1.69
C LEU A 37 -15.93 8.97 1.07
N GLN A 38 -16.84 9.49 1.84
CA GLN A 38 -18.02 10.27 1.41
C GLN A 38 -18.84 9.52 0.33
N PRO A 39 -20.16 9.49 0.39
CA PRO A 39 -20.99 8.79 -0.58
C PRO A 39 -20.86 9.48 -1.95
N GLY A 40 -19.85 9.04 -2.73
CA GLY A 40 -19.57 9.52 -4.06
C GLY A 40 -19.53 8.34 -5.04
N ARG A 41 -20.02 8.54 -6.24
CA ARG A 41 -19.83 7.57 -7.33
C ARG A 41 -18.40 7.72 -7.84
N PHE A 42 -17.57 6.70 -7.62
CA PHE A 42 -16.32 6.56 -8.33
C PHE A 42 -16.58 6.00 -9.73
N ASP A 43 -15.88 6.53 -10.73
CA ASP A 43 -15.93 6.04 -12.11
C ASP A 43 -15.34 4.63 -12.23
N ALA A 44 -14.37 4.32 -11.36
CA ALA A 44 -13.79 3.00 -11.21
C ALA A 44 -13.27 2.77 -9.78
N VAL A 45 -13.22 1.51 -9.37
CA VAL A 45 -12.66 1.09 -8.09
C VAL A 45 -11.63 0.00 -8.35
N TYR A 46 -10.44 0.19 -7.80
CA TYR A 46 -9.33 -0.76 -7.87
C TYR A 46 -8.91 -1.21 -6.47
N SER A 47 -8.38 -2.41 -6.39
CA SER A 47 -7.82 -2.94 -5.15
C SER A 47 -6.53 -3.70 -5.41
N SER A 48 -5.58 -3.60 -4.47
CA SER A 48 -4.57 -4.63 -4.32
C SER A 48 -5.24 -5.99 -4.16
N PRO A 49 -4.69 -7.07 -4.75
CA PRO A 49 -5.25 -8.41 -4.59
C PRO A 49 -5.06 -9.01 -3.19
N LEU A 50 -4.25 -8.37 -2.32
CA LEU A 50 -4.04 -8.86 -0.96
C LEU A 50 -5.32 -8.75 -0.13
N SER A 51 -5.63 -9.80 0.63
CA SER A 51 -6.93 -10.00 1.29
C SER A 51 -7.36 -8.82 2.16
N ARG A 52 -6.43 -8.19 2.87
CA ARG A 52 -6.68 -7.01 3.70
C ARG A 52 -7.25 -5.81 2.95
N CYS A 53 -6.85 -5.62 1.68
CA CYS A 53 -7.40 -4.57 0.81
C CYS A 53 -8.74 -4.98 0.20
N VAL A 54 -8.84 -6.23 -0.27
CA VAL A 54 -10.08 -6.79 -0.83
C VAL A 54 -11.21 -6.78 0.19
N ARG A 55 -10.94 -7.21 1.43
CA ARG A 55 -11.94 -7.20 2.51
C ARG A 55 -12.40 -5.79 2.83
N LEU A 56 -11.50 -4.81 2.88
CA LEU A 56 -11.88 -3.41 3.11
C LEU A 56 -12.71 -2.86 1.96
N ALA A 57 -12.32 -3.13 0.70
CA ALA A 57 -13.09 -2.71 -0.47
C ALA A 57 -14.53 -3.26 -0.43
N ARG A 58 -14.68 -4.56 -0.15
CA ARG A 58 -16.00 -5.20 0.01
C ARG A 58 -16.81 -4.60 1.13
N PHE A 59 -16.22 -4.38 2.31
CA PHE A 59 -16.90 -3.75 3.44
C PHE A 59 -17.42 -2.35 3.08
N CYS A 60 -16.69 -1.62 2.26
CA CYS A 60 -17.09 -0.31 1.74
C CYS A 60 -18.15 -0.40 0.61
N GLY A 61 -18.64 -1.60 0.26
CA GLY A 61 -19.66 -1.81 -0.78
C GLY A 61 -19.10 -1.94 -2.20
N TYR A 62 -17.81 -2.23 -2.36
CA TYR A 62 -17.15 -2.37 -3.67
C TYR A 62 -16.71 -3.82 -3.92
N ASP A 63 -17.67 -4.75 -3.98
CA ASP A 63 -17.41 -6.18 -4.22
C ASP A 63 -16.72 -6.46 -5.54
N GLU A 64 -17.03 -5.65 -6.56
CA GLU A 64 -16.50 -5.76 -7.93
C GLU A 64 -15.26 -4.88 -8.17
N ALA A 65 -14.51 -4.53 -7.12
CA ALA A 65 -13.26 -3.78 -7.27
C ALA A 65 -12.28 -4.54 -8.19
N ARG A 66 -11.71 -3.85 -9.17
CA ARG A 66 -10.74 -4.43 -10.11
C ARG A 66 -9.42 -4.68 -9.39
N LEU A 67 -8.98 -5.93 -9.39
CA LEU A 67 -7.71 -6.31 -8.77
C LEU A 67 -6.54 -5.98 -9.70
N ASP A 68 -5.51 -5.30 -9.15
CA ASP A 68 -4.30 -4.97 -9.89
C ASP A 68 -3.06 -5.27 -9.04
N ALA A 69 -2.19 -6.17 -9.52
CA ALA A 69 -0.99 -6.57 -8.80
C ALA A 69 0.01 -5.42 -8.60
N ARG A 70 -0.03 -4.38 -9.44
CA ARG A 70 0.81 -3.18 -9.29
C ARG A 70 0.49 -2.40 -8.00
N LEU A 71 -0.65 -2.68 -7.37
CA LEU A 71 -1.11 -2.07 -6.11
C LEU A 71 -0.70 -2.87 -4.87
N MET A 72 0.00 -3.99 -5.00
CA MET A 72 0.52 -4.76 -3.86
C MET A 72 1.58 -3.97 -3.10
N GLU A 73 1.73 -4.27 -1.80
CA GLU A 73 2.78 -3.69 -0.98
C GLU A 73 4.18 -4.13 -1.47
N LEU A 74 5.22 -3.49 -0.99
CA LEU A 74 6.60 -3.89 -1.26
C LEU A 74 6.78 -5.37 -0.94
N ASN A 75 7.36 -6.09 -1.88
CA ASN A 75 7.76 -7.48 -1.66
C ASN A 75 9.07 -7.49 -0.85
N PHE A 76 8.99 -7.85 0.43
CA PHE A 76 10.18 -7.97 1.27
C PHE A 76 10.89 -9.33 1.13
N GLY A 77 10.39 -10.21 0.26
CA GLY A 77 11.01 -11.49 -0.04
C GLY A 77 11.21 -12.36 1.20
N ARG A 78 12.44 -12.83 1.41
CA ARG A 78 12.79 -13.72 2.52
C ARG A 78 12.72 -13.06 3.90
N TRP A 79 12.60 -11.74 3.96
CA TRP A 79 12.44 -11.03 5.23
C TRP A 79 11.01 -11.06 5.76
N GLU A 80 10.05 -11.42 4.92
CA GLU A 80 8.65 -11.44 5.34
C GLU A 80 8.41 -12.44 6.47
N MET A 81 7.55 -12.02 7.41
CA MET A 81 7.16 -12.73 8.62
C MET A 81 8.30 -12.92 9.65
N GLN A 82 9.44 -12.29 9.44
CA GLN A 82 10.49 -12.17 10.44
C GLN A 82 10.38 -10.84 11.19
N ARG A 83 10.89 -10.77 12.40
CA ARG A 83 10.99 -9.51 13.14
C ARG A 83 12.19 -8.71 12.62
N TRP A 84 12.04 -7.42 12.42
CA TRP A 84 13.13 -6.54 11.97
C TRP A 84 14.39 -6.67 12.83
N GLU A 85 14.23 -6.82 14.14
CA GLU A 85 15.34 -7.01 15.09
C GLU A 85 16.13 -8.31 14.92
N ASN A 86 15.54 -9.32 14.24
CA ASN A 86 16.16 -10.61 13.99
C ASN A 86 16.82 -10.68 12.60
N LEU A 87 16.56 -9.69 11.76
CA LEU A 87 17.20 -9.61 10.45
C LEU A 87 18.67 -9.24 10.61
N SER A 88 19.53 -9.83 9.81
CA SER A 88 20.97 -9.58 9.82
C SER A 88 21.60 -9.93 8.47
N GLY A 89 22.86 -9.56 8.31
CA GLY A 89 23.65 -9.92 7.14
C GLY A 89 23.93 -8.76 6.18
N PRO A 90 24.79 -9.00 5.17
CA PRO A 90 25.27 -7.95 4.30
C PRO A 90 24.17 -7.30 3.45
N GLN A 91 23.15 -8.10 3.06
CA GLN A 91 22.02 -7.58 2.27
C GLN A 91 21.19 -6.55 3.05
N LEU A 92 20.97 -6.79 4.35
CA LEU A 92 20.25 -5.84 5.21
C LEU A 92 21.05 -4.54 5.37
N LEU A 93 22.37 -4.63 5.58
CA LEU A 93 23.24 -3.45 5.69
C LEU A 93 23.21 -2.62 4.41
N ALA A 94 23.38 -3.28 3.25
CA ALA A 94 23.27 -2.61 1.96
C ALA A 94 21.89 -1.94 1.75
N TRP A 95 20.82 -2.61 2.19
CA TRP A 95 19.48 -2.04 2.12
C TRP A 95 19.33 -0.82 3.02
N TYR A 96 19.83 -0.82 4.23
CA TYR A 96 19.81 0.36 5.10
C TYR A 96 20.56 1.55 4.53
N GLU A 97 21.65 1.31 3.80
CA GLU A 97 22.44 2.35 3.16
C GLU A 97 21.76 2.94 1.92
N GLN A 98 21.11 2.09 1.10
CA GLN A 98 20.53 2.47 -0.19
C GLN A 98 19.18 1.78 -0.45
N TRP A 99 18.25 1.87 0.48
CA TRP A 99 16.96 1.16 0.45
C TRP A 99 16.08 1.48 -0.78
N ILE A 100 16.32 2.62 -1.45
CA ILE A 100 15.56 3.01 -2.64
C ILE A 100 15.86 2.05 -3.80
N ASP A 101 17.13 1.78 -4.05
CA ASP A 101 17.57 1.01 -5.22
C ASP A 101 17.99 -0.43 -4.87
N THR A 102 18.26 -0.72 -3.61
CA THR A 102 18.67 -2.05 -3.17
C THR A 102 17.45 -2.94 -2.96
N PRO A 103 17.30 -4.05 -3.70
CA PRO A 103 16.20 -4.98 -3.43
C PRO A 103 16.42 -5.72 -2.10
N THR A 104 15.31 -6.08 -1.46
CA THR A 104 15.35 -7.01 -0.33
C THR A 104 15.72 -8.42 -0.81
N GLU A 105 16.13 -9.30 0.08
CA GLU A 105 16.57 -10.65 -0.31
C GLU A 105 15.42 -11.46 -0.93
N GLY A 106 15.46 -11.66 -2.24
CA GLY A 106 14.41 -12.34 -2.99
C GLY A 106 13.12 -11.53 -3.18
N GLY A 107 13.17 -10.21 -2.94
CA GLY A 107 12.03 -9.31 -3.09
C GLY A 107 12.32 -8.14 -4.02
N GLU A 108 11.69 -7.01 -3.75
CA GLU A 108 11.75 -5.77 -4.53
C GLU A 108 12.64 -4.71 -3.85
N SER A 109 13.20 -3.80 -4.64
CA SER A 109 13.61 -2.47 -4.17
C SER A 109 12.40 -1.53 -4.09
N PHE A 110 12.52 -0.43 -3.35
CA PHE A 110 11.46 0.59 -3.35
C PHE A 110 11.29 1.22 -4.74
N MET A 111 12.37 1.34 -5.50
CA MET A 111 12.32 1.83 -6.87
C MET A 111 11.52 0.90 -7.79
N ASP A 112 11.58 -0.43 -7.59
CA ASP A 112 10.75 -1.38 -8.36
C ASP A 112 9.27 -1.20 -8.02
N GLN A 113 8.93 -1.05 -6.74
CA GLN A 113 7.57 -0.70 -6.31
C GLN A 113 7.14 0.63 -6.94
N TYR A 114 7.98 1.66 -6.88
CA TYR A 114 7.68 2.97 -7.46
C TYR A 114 7.38 2.88 -8.95
N ARG A 115 8.19 2.14 -9.72
CA ARG A 115 7.99 1.95 -11.17
C ARG A 115 6.64 1.30 -11.49
N ARG A 116 6.26 0.23 -10.78
CA ARG A 116 4.96 -0.44 -11.04
C ARG A 116 3.77 0.42 -10.64
N VAL A 117 3.88 1.18 -9.54
CA VAL A 117 2.82 2.09 -9.09
C VAL A 117 2.66 3.26 -10.06
N THR A 118 3.76 3.87 -10.51
CA THR A 118 3.68 4.96 -11.49
C THR A 118 3.14 4.51 -12.84
N ALA A 119 3.48 3.30 -13.30
CA ALA A 119 2.88 2.71 -14.50
C ALA A 119 1.35 2.56 -14.38
N PHE A 120 0.85 2.19 -13.19
CA PHE A 120 -0.60 2.16 -12.92
C PHE A 120 -1.21 3.56 -12.96
N LEU A 121 -0.58 4.57 -12.35
CA LEU A 121 -1.06 5.94 -12.35
C LEU A 121 -1.05 6.56 -13.76
N ASP A 122 -0.02 6.30 -14.55
CA ASP A 122 0.07 6.74 -15.95
C ASP A 122 -1.02 6.14 -16.83
N GLU A 123 -1.41 4.90 -16.56
CA GLU A 123 -2.57 4.27 -17.22
C GLU A 123 -3.86 4.96 -16.84
N LEU A 124 -4.09 5.22 -15.54
CA LEU A 124 -5.29 5.91 -15.07
C LEU A 124 -5.45 7.31 -15.70
N ARG A 125 -4.35 8.05 -15.87
CA ARG A 125 -4.37 9.39 -16.50
C ARG A 125 -4.87 9.39 -17.95
N ARG A 126 -4.79 8.26 -18.62
CA ARG A 126 -5.24 8.10 -20.02
C ARG A 126 -6.72 7.71 -20.13
N LEU A 127 -7.33 7.33 -18.99
CA LEU A 127 -8.72 6.90 -18.95
C LEU A 127 -9.64 8.11 -18.65
N PRO A 128 -10.89 8.10 -19.14
CA PRO A 128 -11.83 9.21 -18.96
C PRO A 128 -12.46 9.22 -17.54
N TYR A 129 -11.68 8.89 -16.53
CA TYR A 129 -12.14 8.86 -15.14
C TYR A 129 -11.89 10.20 -14.46
N ARG A 130 -12.85 10.65 -13.67
CA ARG A 130 -12.73 11.86 -12.84
C ARG A 130 -12.38 11.52 -11.40
N GLN A 131 -12.92 10.39 -10.91
CA GLN A 131 -12.70 9.93 -9.55
C GLN A 131 -12.54 8.41 -9.50
N VAL A 132 -11.43 7.96 -8.94
CA VAL A 132 -11.12 6.53 -8.79
C VAL A 132 -10.81 6.24 -7.32
N ALA A 133 -11.45 5.20 -6.78
CA ALA A 133 -11.06 4.65 -5.48
C ALA A 133 -10.00 3.58 -5.66
N VAL A 134 -8.95 3.59 -4.82
CA VAL A 134 -7.87 2.60 -4.86
C VAL A 134 -7.61 2.11 -3.45
N PHE A 135 -7.95 0.86 -3.16
CA PHE A 135 -7.67 0.20 -1.88
C PHE A 135 -6.29 -0.46 -1.93
N THR A 136 -5.39 -0.03 -1.05
CA THR A 136 -3.98 -0.37 -1.17
C THR A 136 -3.22 -0.25 0.16
N HIS A 137 -1.91 0.00 0.11
CA HIS A 137 -0.96 -0.08 1.21
C HIS A 137 -0.20 1.23 1.41
N GLY A 138 0.54 1.29 2.52
CA GLY A 138 1.31 2.47 2.89
C GLY A 138 2.39 2.84 1.87
N GLY A 139 3.18 1.86 1.44
CA GLY A 139 4.25 2.07 0.46
C GLY A 139 3.72 2.52 -0.91
N VAL A 140 2.60 1.94 -1.36
CA VAL A 140 1.96 2.35 -2.63
C VAL A 140 1.45 3.78 -2.57
N ILE A 141 0.85 4.19 -1.45
CA ILE A 141 0.40 5.58 -1.27
C ILE A 141 1.60 6.53 -1.22
N ALA A 142 2.71 6.13 -0.58
CA ALA A 142 3.95 6.90 -0.58
C ALA A 142 4.49 7.08 -2.02
N CYS A 143 4.52 6.02 -2.83
CA CYS A 143 4.88 6.11 -4.26
C CYS A 143 4.00 7.10 -5.03
N ALA A 144 2.69 7.08 -4.81
CA ALA A 144 1.77 8.01 -5.45
C ALA A 144 2.01 9.47 -5.01
N ARG A 145 2.34 9.68 -3.74
CA ARG A 145 2.67 11.01 -3.20
C ARG A 145 3.99 11.54 -3.75
N ILE A 146 4.99 10.67 -3.96
CA ILE A 146 6.25 11.04 -4.62
C ILE A 146 5.97 11.40 -6.09
N TYR A 147 5.19 10.59 -6.79
CA TYR A 147 4.82 10.81 -8.20
C TYR A 147 4.17 12.19 -8.42
N THR A 148 3.38 12.65 -7.47
CA THR A 148 2.73 13.98 -7.54
C THR A 148 3.57 15.13 -6.94
N GLY A 149 4.77 14.84 -6.47
CA GLY A 149 5.66 15.84 -5.87
C GLY A 149 5.24 16.31 -4.46
N GLU A 150 4.32 15.57 -3.80
CA GLU A 150 3.88 15.93 -2.44
C GLU A 150 4.95 15.65 -1.39
N ILE A 151 5.72 14.57 -1.58
CA ILE A 151 6.84 14.20 -0.72
C ILE A 151 8.06 13.77 -1.55
N THR A 152 9.24 13.76 -0.93
CA THR A 152 10.44 13.17 -1.52
C THR A 152 10.63 11.71 -1.06
N PHE A 153 11.58 10.99 -1.66
CA PHE A 153 11.93 9.63 -1.24
C PHE A 153 12.37 9.57 0.23
N GLU A 154 13.16 10.52 0.68
CA GLU A 154 13.69 10.57 2.06
C GLU A 154 12.58 10.76 3.09
N GLN A 155 11.43 11.30 2.69
CA GLN A 155 10.30 11.56 3.57
C GLN A 155 9.36 10.36 3.74
N VAL A 156 9.56 9.26 3.00
CA VAL A 156 8.65 8.10 3.01
C VAL A 156 8.39 7.58 4.43
N PHE A 157 9.43 7.30 5.17
CA PHE A 157 9.29 6.70 6.51
C PHE A 157 8.75 7.67 7.57
N THR A 158 9.03 8.96 7.41
CA THR A 158 8.61 10.00 8.37
C THR A 158 7.19 10.49 8.14
N THR A 159 6.63 10.24 6.96
CA THR A 159 5.29 10.72 6.56
C THR A 159 4.32 9.59 6.20
N MET A 160 4.61 8.37 6.66
CA MET A 160 3.75 7.20 6.43
C MET A 160 2.35 7.44 7.02
N LEU A 161 1.33 7.27 6.20
CA LEU A 161 -0.04 7.45 6.64
C LEU A 161 -0.49 6.29 7.54
N PRO A 162 -1.28 6.53 8.60
CA PRO A 162 -1.80 5.47 9.47
C PRO A 162 -2.77 4.53 8.73
N TYR A 163 -3.04 3.37 9.32
CA TYR A 163 -4.05 2.44 8.82
C TYR A 163 -5.42 3.11 8.67
N GLY A 164 -6.23 2.67 7.72
CA GLY A 164 -7.55 3.23 7.44
C GLY A 164 -7.54 4.67 6.91
N SER A 165 -6.37 5.22 6.55
CA SER A 165 -6.30 6.56 5.95
C SER A 165 -6.93 6.60 4.57
N VAL A 166 -7.67 7.68 4.31
CA VAL A 166 -8.15 8.06 2.97
C VAL A 166 -7.37 9.28 2.51
N LYS A 167 -6.63 9.15 1.42
CA LYS A 167 -5.79 10.20 0.84
C LYS A 167 -6.27 10.54 -0.57
N LYS A 168 -6.60 11.79 -0.80
CA LYS A 168 -6.83 12.30 -2.15
C LYS A 168 -5.47 12.55 -2.82
N ILE A 169 -5.29 12.00 -4.01
CA ILE A 169 -4.15 12.22 -4.91
C ILE A 169 -4.73 12.74 -6.22
N VAL A 170 -4.10 13.74 -6.80
CA VAL A 170 -4.49 14.29 -8.11
C VAL A 170 -3.39 13.95 -9.10
N VAL A 171 -3.70 13.16 -10.12
CA VAL A 171 -2.77 12.70 -11.16
C VAL A 171 -3.17 13.17 -12.55
#